data_2e7571f5867271fcb5e0f9a6f48d9f0d
#
_entry.id   2e7571f5867271fcb5e0f9a6f48d9f0d
#
_cell.length_a   1.000
_cell.length_b   1.000
_cell.length_c   1.000
_cell.angle_alpha   90.00
_cell.angle_beta   90.00
_cell.angle_gamma   90.00
#
_symmetry.space_group_name_H-M   'P 1'
#
loop_
_entity.id
_entity.type
_entity.pdbx_description
1 polymer ?
#
loop_
_entity_poly.entity_id
_entity_poly.type
_entity_poly.pdbx_seq_one_letter_code
_entity_poly.pdbx_strand_id
1 'polypeptide(L)'
;MISTDLFNHIFERNVNKMKKVINGKMYNTETAKKMADWYYGYPGDFEYYEEVLYKKKTGEFFLYGEGGPRSKYSDSNGSETYGTCEIIPYSEEQARKWVEEHCSGDTYEEIFGEVEE
;
A
#
# COMPACT_ATOMS: atom_id res chain seq x y z
N MET A 1 8.04 -24.93 -5.10
CA MET A 1 7.41 -23.70 -5.56
C MET A 1 8.39 -22.54 -5.64
N ILE A 2 9.44 -22.81 -6.36
CA ILE A 2 10.48 -21.81 -6.54
C ILE A 2 9.92 -20.56 -7.20
N SER A 3 9.01 -20.75 -8.14
CA SER A 3 8.44 -19.62 -8.87
C SER A 3 7.69 -18.65 -7.97
N THR A 4 7.03 -19.16 -6.93
CA THR A 4 6.29 -18.30 -6.01
C THR A 4 7.23 -17.42 -5.21
N ASP A 5 8.29 -18.00 -4.67
CA ASP A 5 9.28 -17.25 -3.91
C ASP A 5 10.00 -16.23 -4.79
N LEU A 6 10.36 -16.66 -6.00
CA LEU A 6 11.01 -15.78 -6.94
C LEU A 6 10.11 -14.62 -7.34
N PHE A 7 8.84 -14.92 -7.59
CA PHE A 7 7.87 -13.91 -7.95
C PHE A 7 7.70 -12.88 -6.83
N ASN A 8 7.55 -13.34 -5.60
CA ASN A 8 7.41 -12.46 -4.45
C ASN A 8 8.64 -11.59 -4.27
N HIS A 9 9.82 -12.18 -4.46
CA HIS A 9 11.07 -11.44 -4.35
C HIS A 9 11.16 -10.34 -5.42
N ILE A 10 10.81 -10.67 -6.66
CA ILE A 10 10.83 -9.70 -7.76
C ILE A 10 9.80 -8.59 -7.49
N PHE A 11 8.61 -8.97 -7.04
CA PHE A 11 7.56 -8.03 -6.74
C PHE A 11 7.98 -7.06 -5.63
N GLU A 12 8.60 -7.59 -4.57
CA GLU A 12 9.07 -6.77 -3.46
C GLU A 12 10.14 -5.76 -3.88
N ARG A 13 10.97 -6.13 -4.88
CA ARG A 13 11.99 -5.21 -5.37
C ARG A 13 11.39 -4.02 -6.12
N ASN A 14 10.15 -4.16 -6.61
CA ASN A 14 9.47 -3.09 -7.31
C ASN A 14 8.74 -2.14 -6.37
N VAL A 15 8.59 -2.54 -5.10
CA VAL A 15 7.99 -1.66 -4.09
C VAL A 15 9.11 -0.82 -3.50
N ASN A 16 8.98 0.48 -3.59
CA ASN A 16 9.97 1.38 -3.04
C ASN A 16 10.04 1.25 -1.53
N LYS A 17 11.25 1.14 -1.02
CA LYS A 17 11.47 1.15 0.42
C LYS A 17 11.32 2.58 0.90
N MET A 18 10.50 2.78 1.91
CA MET A 18 10.23 4.10 2.41
C MET A 18 10.20 4.12 3.92
N LYS A 19 10.82 5.13 4.48
CA LYS A 19 10.88 5.34 5.92
C LYS A 19 10.64 6.81 6.18
N LYS A 20 9.60 7.12 6.95
CA LYS A 20 9.19 8.51 7.14
C LYS A 20 8.70 8.74 8.57
N VAL A 21 8.99 9.91 9.10
CA VAL A 21 8.46 10.33 10.40
C VAL A 21 7.28 11.26 10.14
N ILE A 22 6.13 10.93 10.73
CA ILE A 22 4.92 11.73 10.61
C ILE A 22 4.35 11.92 12.01
N ASN A 23 4.20 13.15 12.43
CA ASN A 23 3.72 13.50 13.77
C ASN A 23 4.49 12.78 14.87
N GLY A 24 5.82 12.72 14.71
CA GLY A 24 6.70 12.14 15.71
C GLY A 24 6.75 10.62 15.74
N LYS A 25 6.06 9.94 14.82
CA LYS A 25 6.05 8.49 14.75
C LYS A 25 6.73 8.00 13.49
N MET A 26 7.44 6.89 13.59
CA MET A 26 8.13 6.28 12.47
C MET A 26 7.20 5.37 11.67
N TYR A 27 7.25 5.50 10.34
CA TYR A 27 6.53 4.63 9.39
C TYR A 27 7.56 4.07 8.43
N ASN A 28 7.74 2.76 8.46
CA ASN A 28 8.82 2.10 7.72
C ASN A 28 8.30 0.85 7.03
N THR A 29 8.29 0.86 5.70
CA THR A 29 7.79 -0.27 4.92
C THR A 29 8.65 -1.53 5.07
N GLU A 30 9.89 -1.38 5.51
CA GLU A 30 10.78 -2.54 5.68
C GLU A 30 10.54 -3.30 6.98
N THR A 31 10.05 -2.62 8.03
CA THR A 31 9.84 -3.24 9.34
C THR A 31 8.38 -3.57 9.62
N ALA A 32 7.46 -2.96 8.90
CA ALA A 32 6.04 -3.21 9.06
C ALA A 32 5.65 -4.46 8.27
N LYS A 33 4.56 -5.09 8.68
CA LYS A 33 4.05 -6.27 8.00
C LYS A 33 3.09 -5.86 6.90
N LYS A 34 3.33 -6.37 5.70
CA LYS A 34 2.41 -6.17 4.57
C LYS A 34 1.16 -7.01 4.81
N MET A 35 -0.01 -6.36 4.84
CA MET A 35 -1.27 -7.03 5.10
C MET A 35 -2.04 -7.34 3.82
N ALA A 36 -2.03 -6.42 2.86
CA ALA A 36 -2.74 -6.60 1.60
C ALA A 36 -2.23 -5.57 0.60
N ASP A 37 -2.50 -5.82 -0.67
CA ASP A 37 -2.17 -4.85 -1.72
C ASP A 37 -3.29 -4.78 -2.75
N TRP A 38 -3.26 -3.72 -3.54
CA TRP A 38 -4.23 -3.50 -4.59
C TRP A 38 -3.62 -2.55 -5.62
N TYR A 39 -4.01 -2.70 -6.88
CA TYR A 39 -3.50 -1.83 -7.93
C TYR A 39 -4.60 -1.53 -8.95
N TYR A 40 -4.42 -0.43 -9.65
CA TYR A 40 -5.31 0.03 -10.70
C TYR A 40 -4.51 0.25 -11.98
N GLY A 41 -5.00 -0.31 -13.11
CA GLY A 41 -4.36 -0.14 -14.39
C GLY A 41 -3.21 -1.13 -14.60
N TYR A 42 -2.33 -0.80 -15.54
CA TYR A 42 -1.19 -1.63 -15.89
C TYR A 42 0.11 -0.88 -15.65
N PRO A 43 1.17 -1.58 -15.22
CA PRO A 43 2.49 -0.96 -15.12
C PRO A 43 2.83 -0.34 -16.48
N GLY A 44 3.22 0.94 -16.47
CA GLY A 44 3.51 1.67 -17.69
C GLY A 44 2.40 2.63 -18.11
N ASP A 45 1.17 2.43 -17.63
CA ASP A 45 0.10 3.41 -17.83
C ASP A 45 0.38 4.65 -16.99
N PHE A 46 0.04 5.81 -17.52
CA PHE A 46 0.16 7.05 -16.75
C PHE A 46 -0.79 7.09 -15.57
N GLU A 47 -1.86 6.30 -15.62
CA GLU A 47 -2.88 6.25 -14.55
C GLU A 47 -2.66 5.12 -13.56
N TYR A 48 -1.66 4.28 -13.79
CA TYR A 48 -1.39 3.15 -12.91
C TYR A 48 -1.02 3.61 -11.51
N TYR A 49 -1.55 2.93 -10.51
CA TYR A 49 -1.09 3.10 -9.15
C TYR A 49 -1.24 1.82 -8.36
N GLU A 50 -0.49 1.74 -7.28
CA GLU A 50 -0.49 0.60 -6.38
C GLU A 50 -0.58 1.08 -4.95
N GLU A 51 -1.31 0.35 -4.13
CA GLU A 51 -1.44 0.63 -2.71
C GLU A 51 -1.15 -0.63 -1.92
N VAL A 52 -0.44 -0.47 -0.80
CA VAL A 52 -0.11 -1.58 0.09
C VAL A 52 -0.48 -1.17 1.51
N LEU A 53 -1.31 -1.99 2.14
CA LEU A 53 -1.68 -1.77 3.53
C LEU A 53 -0.68 -2.47 4.43
N TYR A 54 -0.09 -1.71 5.34
CA TYR A 54 0.89 -2.20 6.30
C TYR A 54 0.36 -2.11 7.72
N LYS A 55 0.84 -3.00 8.57
CA LYS A 55 0.58 -2.95 10.00
C LYS A 55 1.91 -2.96 10.74
N LYS A 56 2.12 -1.97 11.59
CA LYS A 56 3.32 -1.90 12.42
C LYS A 56 3.28 -2.94 13.53
N LYS A 57 4.42 -3.23 14.10
CA LYS A 57 4.50 -4.11 15.28
C LYS A 57 3.67 -3.57 16.44
N THR A 58 3.46 -2.26 16.50
CA THR A 58 2.63 -1.61 17.52
C THR A 58 1.14 -1.84 17.30
N GLY A 59 0.74 -2.34 16.14
CA GLY A 59 -0.66 -2.53 15.78
C GLY A 59 -1.25 -1.41 14.93
N GLU A 60 -0.50 -0.34 14.73
CA GLU A 60 -0.96 0.79 13.93
C GLU A 60 -0.88 0.46 12.44
N PHE A 61 -1.84 0.99 11.67
CA PHE A 61 -1.88 0.78 10.22
C PHE A 61 -1.37 2.00 9.47
N PHE A 62 -0.85 1.76 8.28
CA PHE A 62 -0.60 2.84 7.34
C PHE A 62 -0.69 2.30 5.91
N LEU A 63 -1.00 3.19 4.98
CA LEU A 63 -1.06 2.86 3.58
C LEU A 63 0.17 3.41 2.89
N TYR A 64 0.81 2.59 2.06
CA TYR A 64 1.85 3.05 1.16
C TYR A 64 1.26 3.07 -0.23
N GLY A 65 1.39 4.19 -0.93
CA GLY A 65 0.89 4.31 -2.30
C GLY A 65 1.95 4.85 -3.22
N GLU A 66 1.94 4.40 -4.46
CA GLU A 66 2.78 4.96 -5.51
C GLU A 66 2.06 4.86 -6.84
N GLY A 67 2.39 5.73 -7.75
CA GLY A 67 1.72 5.72 -9.03
C GLY A 67 2.35 6.60 -10.07
N GLY A 68 1.77 6.55 -11.27
CA GLY A 68 2.25 7.29 -12.41
C GLY A 68 1.78 8.74 -12.43
N PRO A 69 2.18 9.49 -13.46
CA PRO A 69 1.95 10.94 -13.50
C PRO A 69 0.49 11.37 -13.62
N ARG A 70 -0.41 10.45 -13.94
CA ARG A 70 -1.85 10.74 -13.99
C ARG A 70 -2.65 9.96 -12.95
N SER A 71 -1.97 9.39 -11.97
CA SER A 71 -2.64 8.66 -10.91
C SER A 71 -2.94 9.60 -9.74
N LYS A 72 -3.62 9.05 -8.73
CA LYS A 72 -3.85 9.79 -7.49
C LYS A 72 -2.56 10.05 -6.73
N TYR A 73 -1.47 9.35 -7.10
CA TYR A 73 -0.14 9.53 -6.52
C TYR A 73 0.73 10.26 -7.55
N SER A 74 0.43 11.51 -7.77
CA SER A 74 1.16 12.32 -8.73
C SER A 74 1.33 13.72 -8.18
N ASP A 75 2.29 14.44 -8.74
CA ASP A 75 2.54 15.82 -8.38
C ASP A 75 2.94 16.58 -9.64
N SER A 76 3.06 17.89 -9.51
CA SER A 76 3.36 18.76 -10.64
C SER A 76 4.33 19.84 -10.22
N ASN A 77 5.26 20.16 -11.12
CA ASN A 77 6.19 21.28 -10.90
C ASN A 77 5.80 22.50 -11.74
N GLY A 78 4.57 22.53 -12.25
CA GLY A 78 4.04 23.62 -13.04
C GLY A 78 4.01 23.36 -14.53
N SER A 79 5.02 22.69 -15.08
CA SER A 79 5.05 22.37 -16.50
C SER A 79 4.96 20.89 -16.77
N GLU A 80 5.30 20.06 -15.80
CA GLU A 80 5.25 18.61 -15.94
C GLU A 80 4.57 17.97 -14.76
N THR A 81 3.89 16.83 -15.01
CA THR A 81 3.37 15.98 -13.94
C THR A 81 4.26 14.76 -13.83
N TYR A 82 4.37 14.22 -12.64
CA TYR A 82 5.20 13.05 -12.39
C TYR A 82 4.59 12.18 -11.30
N GLY A 83 4.96 10.90 -11.31
CA GLY A 83 4.52 9.96 -10.30
C GLY A 83 5.25 10.16 -8.99
N THR A 84 4.58 9.84 -7.89
CA THR A 84 5.14 9.96 -6.55
C THR A 84 4.83 8.71 -5.74
N CYS A 85 5.40 8.67 -4.54
CA CYS A 85 5.03 7.67 -3.53
C CYS A 85 4.76 8.39 -2.22
N GLU A 86 3.93 7.77 -1.38
CA GLU A 86 3.45 8.42 -0.18
C GLU A 86 3.11 7.41 0.90
N ILE A 87 3.35 7.78 2.15
CA ILE A 87 2.88 7.02 3.31
C ILE A 87 1.76 7.80 3.96
N ILE A 88 0.63 7.15 4.21
CA ILE A 88 -0.54 7.76 4.82
C ILE A 88 -0.90 6.97 6.07
N PRO A 89 -0.75 7.55 7.26
CA PRO A 89 -1.20 6.87 8.47
C PRO A 89 -2.70 6.59 8.40
N TYR A 90 -3.10 5.37 8.77
CA TYR A 90 -4.50 4.96 8.76
C TYR A 90 -4.95 4.59 10.16
N SER A 91 -6.16 4.99 10.49
CA SER A 91 -6.83 4.44 11.67
C SER A 91 -7.28 3.02 11.33
N GLU A 92 -7.64 2.24 12.34
CA GLU A 92 -8.16 0.91 12.10
C GLU A 92 -9.43 0.97 11.25
N GLU A 93 -10.29 1.97 11.49
CA GLU A 93 -11.50 2.16 10.70
C GLU A 93 -11.19 2.40 9.22
N GLN A 94 -10.21 3.25 8.95
CA GLN A 94 -9.77 3.50 7.58
C GLN A 94 -9.20 2.24 6.92
N ALA A 95 -8.43 1.47 7.69
CA ALA A 95 -7.86 0.23 7.19
C ALA A 95 -8.95 -0.78 6.86
N ARG A 96 -9.96 -0.93 7.73
CA ARG A 96 -11.08 -1.84 7.50
C ARG A 96 -11.83 -1.45 6.23
N LYS A 97 -12.09 -0.17 6.04
CA LYS A 97 -12.80 0.32 4.88
C LYS A 97 -12.02 0.05 3.59
N TRP A 98 -10.72 0.29 3.63
CA TRP A 98 -9.87 0.04 2.47
C TRP A 98 -9.91 -1.45 2.07
N VAL A 99 -9.83 -2.35 3.06
CA VAL A 99 -9.88 -3.79 2.80
C VAL A 99 -11.26 -4.20 2.27
N GLU A 100 -12.34 -3.63 2.81
CA GLU A 100 -13.69 -3.90 2.30
C GLU A 100 -13.81 -3.53 0.82
N GLU A 101 -13.20 -2.42 0.43
CA GLU A 101 -13.34 -1.92 -0.94
C GLU A 101 -12.45 -2.64 -1.94
N HIS A 102 -11.34 -3.19 -1.51
CA HIS A 102 -10.32 -3.68 -2.44
C HIS A 102 -9.99 -5.17 -2.32
N CYS A 103 -10.42 -5.82 -1.27
CA CYS A 103 -10.02 -7.20 -1.00
C CYS A 103 -11.22 -8.11 -0.80
N SER A 104 -10.93 -9.41 -0.72
CA SER A 104 -11.99 -10.40 -0.47
C SER A 104 -12.36 -10.44 1.00
N GLY A 105 -13.51 -11.07 1.29
CA GLY A 105 -13.94 -11.29 2.67
C GLY A 105 -12.97 -12.17 3.45
N ASP A 106 -12.33 -13.12 2.77
CA ASP A 106 -11.32 -13.97 3.42
C ASP A 106 -10.13 -13.14 3.90
N THR A 107 -9.67 -12.23 3.08
CA THR A 107 -8.57 -11.33 3.46
C THR A 107 -8.99 -10.45 4.64
N TYR A 108 -10.21 -9.93 4.60
CA TYR A 108 -10.72 -9.13 5.69
C TYR A 108 -10.69 -9.90 7.01
N GLU A 109 -11.17 -11.13 7.00
CA GLU A 109 -11.20 -11.96 8.21
C GLU A 109 -9.79 -12.28 8.72
N GLU A 110 -8.85 -12.49 7.82
CA GLU A 110 -7.46 -12.75 8.23
C GLU A 110 -6.87 -11.56 8.98
N ILE A 111 -7.23 -10.36 8.57
CA ILE A 111 -6.66 -9.15 9.15
C ILE A 111 -7.40 -8.72 10.41
N PHE A 112 -8.72 -8.76 10.39
CA PHE A 112 -9.55 -8.16 11.43
C PHE A 112 -10.41 -9.15 12.23
N GLY A 113 -10.50 -10.39 11.80
CA GLY A 113 -11.31 -11.40 12.48
C GLY A 113 -12.69 -11.53 11.85
N GLU A 114 -13.48 -12.45 12.40
CA GLU A 114 -14.80 -12.77 11.88
C GLU A 114 -15.76 -11.59 11.97
N VAL A 115 -16.65 -11.53 11.00
CA VAL A 115 -17.68 -10.49 10.89
C VAL A 115 -19.04 -11.16 10.83
N GLU A 116 -20.02 -10.60 11.53
CA GLU A 116 -21.39 -11.11 11.49
C GLU A 116 -21.98 -11.01 10.09
N GLU A 117 -22.76 -12.02 9.77
CA GLU A 117 -23.49 -12.02 8.50
C GLU A 117 -24.76 -11.18 8.58
#